data_f486bec5a517708cd0c26d566d9add93
#
_entry.id   f486bec5a517708cd0c26d566d9add93
#
_cell.length_a   1.000
_cell.length_b   1.000
_cell.length_c   1.000
_cell.angle_alpha   90.00
_cell.angle_beta   90.00
_cell.angle_gamma   90.00
#
_symmetry.space_group_name_H-M   'P 1'
#
loop_
_entity.id
_entity.type
_entity.pdbx_description
1 polymer ?
#
loop_
_entity_poly.entity_id
_entity_poly.type
_entity_poly.pdbx_seq_one_letter_code
_entity_poly.pdbx_strand_id
1 'polypeptide(L)'
;ICGVLDVGGPPVNVVECNTDCTAYAGTLSGFKPTDCLQEGGTAIGGISNGDKVVPAGYEVLYVLTSAPGAIIEQVSNVPIFGVLEEAVFTVHTLVYDPATLDLSTVQLGVTSAAAIHDLLIEGGGSICGSLDLVGTTIQVENPESGGLTAVEAQVCIVAGSAIISATPSGGLYVPNSYSVLYVL
;
A
#
# COMPACT_ATOMS: atom_id res chain seq x y z
N ILE A 1 5.91 48.95 -37.81
CA ILE A 1 5.59 47.66 -37.18
C ILE A 1 4.11 47.67 -36.89
N CYS A 2 3.29 46.89 -37.64
CA CYS A 2 1.87 46.69 -37.32
C CYS A 2 1.78 45.50 -36.39
N GLY A 3 1.48 45.74 -35.13
CA GLY A 3 1.14 44.72 -34.12
C GLY A 3 -0.30 44.89 -33.68
N VAL A 4 -1.04 43.79 -33.62
CA VAL A 4 -2.39 43.76 -33.01
C VAL A 4 -2.21 43.12 -31.66
N LEU A 5 -2.59 43.85 -30.59
CA LEU A 5 -2.64 43.35 -29.25
C LEU A 5 -4.05 42.81 -28.99
N ASP A 6 -4.21 41.56 -28.62
CA ASP A 6 -5.47 41.06 -28.10
C ASP A 6 -5.69 41.60 -26.69
N VAL A 7 -6.53 42.65 -26.59
CA VAL A 7 -6.92 43.25 -25.31
C VAL A 7 -8.10 42.56 -24.65
N GLY A 8 -8.62 41.48 -25.29
CA GLY A 8 -9.74 40.67 -24.82
C GLY A 8 -9.32 39.29 -24.35
N GLY A 9 -8.08 39.10 -23.89
CA GLY A 9 -7.62 37.84 -23.35
C GLY A 9 -8.57 37.23 -22.31
N PRO A 10 -8.63 35.91 -22.15
CA PRO A 10 -9.54 35.25 -21.21
C PRO A 10 -9.32 35.82 -19.80
N PRO A 11 -10.37 36.12 -19.06
CA PRO A 11 -10.24 36.58 -17.70
C PRO A 11 -9.60 35.46 -16.85
N VAL A 12 -8.46 35.77 -16.23
CA VAL A 12 -7.84 34.91 -15.24
C VAL A 12 -8.37 35.29 -13.88
N ASN A 13 -9.10 34.41 -13.25
CA ASN A 13 -9.58 34.61 -11.89
C ASN A 13 -8.42 34.32 -10.94
N VAL A 14 -7.80 35.33 -10.37
CA VAL A 14 -6.79 35.21 -9.33
C VAL A 14 -7.53 35.10 -8.00
N VAL A 15 -7.59 33.92 -7.43
CA VAL A 15 -8.09 33.70 -6.07
C VAL A 15 -6.89 33.60 -5.12
N GLU A 16 -7.04 34.18 -3.92
CA GLU A 16 -6.07 33.88 -2.85
C GLU A 16 -6.19 32.40 -2.53
N CYS A 17 -5.15 31.63 -2.83
CA CYS A 17 -5.04 30.29 -2.30
C CYS A 17 -4.98 30.42 -0.77
N ASN A 18 -5.80 29.69 -0.04
CA ASN A 18 -5.73 29.63 1.41
C ASN A 18 -4.37 29.06 1.80
N THR A 19 -3.40 29.92 2.05
CA THR A 19 -2.02 29.56 2.39
C THR A 19 -1.88 29.11 3.84
N ASP A 20 -2.97 29.10 4.60
CA ASP A 20 -2.97 28.78 6.03
C ASP A 20 -3.16 27.29 6.33
N CYS A 21 -3.21 26.42 5.28
CA CYS A 21 -3.24 24.99 5.51
C CYS A 21 -1.88 24.49 5.98
N THR A 22 -1.79 24.19 7.27
CA THR A 22 -0.56 23.69 7.92
C THR A 22 -0.60 22.18 8.16
N ALA A 23 -1.67 21.49 7.75
CA ALA A 23 -1.74 20.05 7.83
C ALA A 23 -0.65 19.40 6.96
N TYR A 24 0.05 18.42 7.51
CA TYR A 24 1.04 17.64 6.78
C TYR A 24 0.98 16.17 7.22
N ALA A 25 0.77 15.28 6.28
CA ALA A 25 0.60 13.84 6.53
C ALA A 25 1.87 13.19 7.07
N GLY A 26 3.03 13.78 6.80
CA GLY A 26 4.31 13.17 7.13
C GLY A 26 4.58 11.93 6.28
N THR A 27 5.50 11.10 6.75
CA THR A 27 5.92 9.87 6.06
C THR A 27 5.84 8.66 6.96
N LEU A 28 5.74 7.47 6.33
CA LEU A 28 5.78 6.17 7.00
C LEU A 28 7.00 5.38 6.55
N SER A 29 7.54 4.58 7.47
CA SER A 29 8.48 3.50 7.16
C SER A 29 7.76 2.17 7.33
N GLY A 30 7.74 1.33 6.30
CA GLY A 30 7.12 0.00 6.37
C GLY A 30 7.82 -0.92 7.36
N PHE A 31 7.08 -1.82 8.01
CA PHE A 31 7.68 -2.85 8.88
C PHE A 31 8.63 -3.75 8.09
N LYS A 32 8.20 -4.13 6.89
CA LYS A 32 8.95 -4.93 5.92
C LYS A 32 8.52 -4.55 4.51
N PRO A 33 9.42 -4.58 3.53
CA PRO A 33 9.06 -4.34 2.13
C PRO A 33 8.30 -5.52 1.50
N THR A 34 8.48 -6.73 2.04
CA THR A 34 7.81 -7.96 1.59
C THR A 34 7.39 -8.76 2.81
N ASP A 35 6.19 -9.32 2.79
CA ASP A 35 5.71 -10.24 3.83
C ASP A 35 5.02 -11.46 3.20
N CYS A 36 4.94 -12.55 3.97
CA CYS A 36 4.29 -13.79 3.52
C CYS A 36 2.83 -13.80 3.96
N LEU A 37 1.95 -14.20 3.04
CA LEU A 37 0.59 -14.56 3.41
C LEU A 37 0.62 -15.85 4.25
N GLN A 38 -0.04 -15.81 5.41
CA GLN A 38 -0.18 -16.95 6.31
C GLN A 38 -1.60 -17.49 6.25
N GLU A 39 -1.81 -18.71 6.73
CA GLU A 39 -3.16 -19.23 6.93
C GLU A 39 -3.92 -18.30 7.90
N GLY A 40 -5.03 -17.73 7.43
CA GLY A 40 -5.80 -16.73 8.18
C GLY A 40 -5.38 -15.27 7.97
N GLY A 41 -4.43 -15.01 7.07
CA GLY A 41 -4.00 -13.66 6.71
C GLY A 41 -2.70 -13.22 7.36
N THR A 42 -2.21 -12.05 6.97
CA THR A 42 -1.02 -11.42 7.55
C THR A 42 -1.31 -9.97 7.94
N ALA A 43 -0.56 -9.46 8.91
CA ALA A 43 -0.65 -8.06 9.34
C ALA A 43 0.49 -7.25 8.71
N ILE A 44 0.13 -6.24 7.93
CA ILE A 44 1.07 -5.31 7.29
C ILE A 44 0.90 -3.91 7.85
N GLY A 45 1.89 -3.07 7.69
CA GLY A 45 1.79 -1.70 8.20
C GLY A 45 3.09 -0.94 8.20
N GLY A 46 3.10 0.19 8.90
CA GLY A 46 4.25 1.08 9.00
C GLY A 46 4.36 1.78 10.35
N ILE A 47 5.46 2.47 10.51
CA ILE A 47 5.77 3.33 11.66
C ILE A 47 5.83 4.76 11.16
N SER A 48 5.14 5.68 11.85
CA SER A 48 5.26 7.11 11.55
C SER A 48 6.67 7.60 11.87
N ASN A 49 7.27 8.34 10.94
CA ASN A 49 8.60 8.93 11.12
C ASN A 49 8.59 10.17 12.04
N GLY A 50 7.39 10.58 12.52
CA GLY A 50 7.26 11.68 13.48
C GLY A 50 7.30 13.07 12.84
N ASP A 51 7.27 13.15 11.53
CA ASP A 51 7.35 14.37 10.73
C ASP A 51 5.99 14.98 10.37
N LYS A 52 4.88 14.31 10.73
CA LYS A 52 3.53 14.82 10.46
C LYS A 52 3.18 16.04 11.31
N VAL A 53 2.39 16.95 10.75
CA VAL A 53 1.83 18.12 11.42
C VAL A 53 0.31 17.99 11.46
N VAL A 54 -0.25 17.91 12.67
CA VAL A 54 -1.69 17.75 12.90
C VAL A 54 -2.19 19.02 13.59
N PRO A 55 -2.88 19.93 12.88
CA PRO A 55 -3.45 21.13 13.49
C PRO A 55 -4.53 20.79 14.53
N ALA A 56 -4.84 21.73 15.41
CA ALA A 56 -5.89 21.54 16.41
C ALA A 56 -7.25 21.29 15.73
N GLY A 57 -7.96 20.26 16.16
CA GLY A 57 -9.25 19.84 15.57
C GLY A 57 -9.13 18.90 14.39
N TYR A 58 -7.92 18.63 13.89
CA TYR A 58 -7.68 17.68 12.81
C TYR A 58 -7.54 16.26 13.35
N GLU A 59 -7.87 15.31 12.50
CA GLU A 59 -7.74 13.87 12.76
C GLU A 59 -6.70 13.24 11.85
N VAL A 60 -6.20 12.08 12.28
CA VAL A 60 -5.26 11.25 11.51
C VAL A 60 -5.93 9.94 11.20
N LEU A 61 -5.97 9.59 9.92
CA LEU A 61 -6.33 8.25 9.46
C LEU A 61 -5.16 7.65 8.67
N TYR A 62 -5.07 6.34 8.73
CA TYR A 62 -4.22 5.55 7.85
C TYR A 62 -5.08 4.84 6.83
N VAL A 63 -4.62 4.81 5.60
CA VAL A 63 -5.36 4.30 4.45
C VAL A 63 -4.54 3.20 3.82
N LEU A 64 -5.13 2.01 3.68
CA LEU A 64 -4.55 0.91 2.92
C LEU A 64 -5.12 0.95 1.51
N THR A 65 -4.23 0.93 0.52
CA THR A 65 -4.62 0.80 -0.88
C THR A 65 -3.98 -0.41 -1.52
N SER A 66 -4.63 -0.93 -2.58
CA SER A 66 -4.11 -1.98 -3.43
C SER A 66 -3.71 -1.47 -4.81
N ALA A 67 -2.74 -2.14 -5.43
CA ALA A 67 -2.38 -1.92 -6.84
C ALA A 67 -3.24 -2.84 -7.75
N PRO A 68 -3.51 -2.40 -9.00
CA PRO A 68 -3.22 -1.10 -9.59
C PRO A 68 -4.25 -0.03 -9.19
N GLY A 69 -3.85 1.25 -9.28
CA GLY A 69 -4.78 2.39 -9.15
C GLY A 69 -4.91 2.96 -7.74
N ALA A 70 -4.18 2.41 -6.76
CA ALA A 70 -4.23 2.83 -5.35
C ALA A 70 -5.67 2.90 -4.83
N ILE A 71 -6.43 1.83 -5.03
CA ILE A 71 -7.82 1.70 -4.57
C ILE A 71 -7.81 1.51 -3.06
N ILE A 72 -8.65 2.26 -2.35
CA ILE A 72 -8.76 2.22 -0.90
C ILE A 72 -9.47 0.94 -0.48
N GLU A 73 -8.77 0.05 0.22
CA GLU A 73 -9.29 -1.21 0.72
C GLU A 73 -9.74 -1.11 2.18
N GLN A 74 -8.96 -0.41 2.99
CA GLN A 74 -9.24 -0.27 4.42
C GLN A 74 -8.81 1.11 4.92
N VAL A 75 -9.44 1.54 6.01
CA VAL A 75 -9.04 2.74 6.78
C VAL A 75 -8.94 2.39 8.26
N SER A 76 -8.00 3.01 8.98
CA SER A 76 -7.73 2.72 10.38
C SER A 76 -7.14 3.92 11.10
N ASN A 77 -7.33 4.00 12.42
CA ASN A 77 -6.67 4.98 13.29
C ASN A 77 -5.23 4.59 13.66
N VAL A 78 -4.82 3.38 13.30
CA VAL A 78 -3.46 2.86 13.50
C VAL A 78 -2.90 2.35 12.18
N PRO A 79 -1.60 2.50 11.90
CA PRO A 79 -0.99 2.13 10.62
C PRO A 79 -0.72 0.61 10.51
N ILE A 80 -1.70 -0.22 10.88
CA ILE A 80 -1.63 -1.68 10.84
C ILE A 80 -2.92 -2.22 10.24
N PHE A 81 -2.80 -3.12 9.27
CA PHE A 81 -3.91 -3.69 8.51
C PHE A 81 -3.77 -5.20 8.38
N GLY A 82 -4.87 -5.92 8.54
CA GLY A 82 -4.94 -7.33 8.21
C GLY A 82 -5.29 -7.52 6.73
N VAL A 83 -4.53 -8.33 6.01
CA VAL A 83 -4.78 -8.68 4.61
C VAL A 83 -4.89 -10.18 4.44
N LEU A 84 -5.74 -10.63 3.50
CA LEU A 84 -6.10 -12.03 3.30
C LEU A 84 -5.68 -12.55 1.92
N GLU A 85 -5.05 -11.73 1.11
CA GLU A 85 -4.67 -12.08 -0.26
C GLU A 85 -3.28 -11.56 -0.60
N GLU A 86 -2.65 -12.17 -1.59
CA GLU A 86 -1.42 -11.70 -2.18
C GLU A 86 -1.69 -10.48 -3.06
N ALA A 87 -0.99 -9.39 -2.79
CA ALA A 87 -1.05 -8.17 -3.59
C ALA A 87 0.09 -7.22 -3.21
N VAL A 88 0.21 -6.16 -3.99
CA VAL A 88 1.02 -5.00 -3.62
C VAL A 88 0.11 -3.99 -2.95
N PHE A 89 0.36 -3.74 -1.68
CA PHE A 89 -0.36 -2.77 -0.87
C PHE A 89 0.49 -1.53 -0.62
N THR A 90 -0.17 -0.40 -0.40
CA THR A 90 0.48 0.83 0.05
C THR A 90 -0.28 1.40 1.25
N VAL A 91 0.45 1.75 2.29
CA VAL A 91 -0.10 2.42 3.48
C VAL A 91 0.20 3.90 3.38
N HIS A 92 -0.84 4.71 3.47
CA HIS A 92 -0.80 6.17 3.42
C HIS A 92 -1.22 6.78 4.75
N THR A 93 -0.77 7.99 5.04
CA THR A 93 -1.29 8.82 6.14
C THR A 93 -2.17 9.91 5.58
N LEU A 94 -3.31 10.14 6.18
CA LEU A 94 -4.22 11.26 5.91
C LEU A 94 -4.36 12.10 7.18
N VAL A 95 -4.08 13.41 7.09
CA VAL A 95 -4.37 14.42 8.11
C VAL A 95 -5.46 15.32 7.57
N TYR A 96 -6.61 15.41 8.23
CA TYR A 96 -7.78 16.11 7.71
C TYR A 96 -8.63 16.73 8.81
N ASP A 97 -9.41 17.73 8.46
CA ASP A 97 -10.45 18.31 9.30
C ASP A 97 -11.77 17.58 9.01
N PRO A 98 -12.34 16.83 9.99
CA PRO A 98 -13.60 16.11 9.80
C PRO A 98 -14.82 17.00 9.55
N ALA A 99 -14.70 18.32 9.81
CA ALA A 99 -15.77 19.26 9.49
C ALA A 99 -15.80 19.66 8.00
N THR A 100 -14.69 19.45 7.26
CA THR A 100 -14.56 19.90 5.86
C THR A 100 -14.41 18.74 4.88
N LEU A 101 -13.76 17.64 5.26
CA LEU A 101 -13.61 16.45 4.43
C LEU A 101 -14.63 15.38 4.86
N ASP A 102 -15.67 15.21 4.06
CA ASP A 102 -16.68 14.17 4.28
C ASP A 102 -16.20 12.82 3.71
N LEU A 103 -15.73 11.95 4.58
CA LEU A 103 -15.29 10.60 4.22
C LEU A 103 -16.44 9.60 4.04
N SER A 104 -17.70 9.98 4.30
CA SER A 104 -18.85 9.10 4.09
C SER A 104 -19.07 8.75 2.61
N THR A 105 -18.51 9.53 1.71
CA THR A 105 -18.54 9.31 0.25
C THR A 105 -17.49 8.33 -0.25
N VAL A 106 -16.52 7.97 0.60
CA VAL A 106 -15.47 7.00 0.26
C VAL A 106 -16.06 5.60 0.21
N GLN A 107 -15.94 4.95 -0.93
CA GLN A 107 -16.36 3.56 -1.12
C GLN A 107 -15.12 2.66 -1.18
N LEU A 108 -14.99 1.78 -0.19
CA LEU A 108 -13.91 0.80 -0.16
C LEU A 108 -13.99 -0.13 -1.38
N GLY A 109 -12.85 -0.48 -1.95
CA GLY A 109 -12.75 -1.25 -3.19
C GLY A 109 -13.07 -0.47 -4.48
N VAL A 110 -13.39 0.85 -4.39
CA VAL A 110 -13.79 1.68 -5.54
C VAL A 110 -13.05 3.02 -5.59
N THR A 111 -13.03 3.74 -4.47
CA THR A 111 -12.41 5.08 -4.41
C THR A 111 -10.90 4.95 -4.38
N SER A 112 -10.19 5.74 -5.19
CA SER A 112 -8.73 5.78 -5.17
C SER A 112 -8.20 6.84 -4.19
N ALA A 113 -6.97 6.64 -3.70
CA ALA A 113 -6.27 7.66 -2.91
C ALA A 113 -6.08 8.97 -3.68
N ALA A 114 -5.87 8.90 -5.00
CA ALA A 114 -5.77 10.08 -5.85
C ALA A 114 -7.07 10.91 -5.84
N ALA A 115 -8.24 10.26 -5.84
CA ALA A 115 -9.52 10.97 -5.79
C ALA A 115 -9.69 11.77 -4.48
N ILE A 116 -9.17 11.27 -3.36
CA ILE A 116 -9.16 12.01 -2.10
C ILE A 116 -8.14 13.16 -2.19
N HIS A 117 -6.95 12.90 -2.70
CA HIS A 117 -5.90 13.90 -2.86
C HIS A 117 -6.38 15.09 -3.71
N ASP A 118 -7.13 14.85 -4.79
CA ASP A 118 -7.67 15.90 -5.67
C ASP A 118 -8.66 16.84 -4.97
N LEU A 119 -9.26 16.44 -3.84
CA LEU A 119 -10.11 17.30 -3.01
C LEU A 119 -9.29 18.23 -2.11
N LEU A 120 -8.05 17.85 -1.80
CA LEU A 120 -7.17 18.60 -0.93
C LEU A 120 -6.45 19.72 -1.69
N ILE A 121 -6.04 20.75 -0.96
CA ILE A 121 -5.29 21.89 -1.53
C ILE A 121 -4.02 21.41 -2.26
N GLU A 122 -3.34 20.41 -1.72
CA GLU A 122 -2.14 19.80 -2.35
C GLU A 122 -2.43 19.20 -3.73
N GLY A 123 -3.62 18.64 -3.94
CA GLY A 123 -4.08 18.09 -5.22
C GLY A 123 -4.81 19.08 -6.13
N GLY A 124 -4.89 20.36 -5.72
CA GLY A 124 -5.57 21.41 -6.47
C GLY A 124 -7.03 21.65 -6.07
N GLY A 125 -7.51 20.95 -5.04
CA GLY A 125 -8.83 21.17 -4.44
C GLY A 125 -8.88 22.37 -3.49
N SER A 126 -9.88 22.40 -2.63
CA SER A 126 -10.12 23.54 -1.71
C SER A 126 -10.14 23.14 -0.23
N ILE A 127 -9.98 21.86 0.09
CA ILE A 127 -10.06 21.36 1.46
C ILE A 127 -8.65 21.36 2.06
N CYS A 128 -8.50 21.94 3.25
CA CYS A 128 -7.26 21.85 3.99
C CYS A 128 -7.12 20.46 4.60
N GLY A 129 -6.08 19.76 4.20
CA GLY A 129 -5.70 18.43 4.63
C GLY A 129 -4.46 18.03 3.87
N SER A 130 -3.87 16.92 4.25
CA SER A 130 -2.67 16.38 3.60
C SER A 130 -2.75 14.86 3.54
N LEU A 131 -2.44 14.30 2.38
CA LEU A 131 -2.36 12.87 2.14
C LEU A 131 -0.96 12.52 1.65
N ASP A 132 -0.25 11.63 2.36
CA ASP A 132 0.99 11.04 1.86
C ASP A 132 0.66 10.11 0.67
N LEU A 133 0.55 10.68 -0.53
CA LEU A 133 0.16 9.94 -1.74
C LEU A 133 1.20 8.88 -2.14
N VAL A 134 2.47 9.07 -1.79
CA VAL A 134 3.53 8.09 -2.05
C VAL A 134 3.38 6.89 -1.14
N GLY A 135 3.16 7.11 0.14
CA GLY A 135 2.98 6.07 1.14
C GLY A 135 4.17 5.12 1.30
N THR A 136 3.96 4.04 2.02
CA THR A 136 4.92 2.94 2.12
C THR A 136 4.33 1.67 1.49
N THR A 137 5.07 1.12 0.51
CA THR A 137 4.62 -0.05 -0.26
C THR A 137 5.11 -1.34 0.39
N ILE A 138 4.22 -2.33 0.46
CA ILE A 138 4.47 -3.67 1.00
C ILE A 138 3.94 -4.68 0.00
N GLN A 139 4.79 -5.62 -0.42
CA GLN A 139 4.38 -6.74 -1.24
C GLN A 139 4.02 -7.93 -0.34
N VAL A 140 2.80 -8.43 -0.46
CA VAL A 140 2.37 -9.67 0.19
C VAL A 140 2.41 -10.78 -0.82
N GLU A 141 3.15 -11.84 -0.50
CA GLU A 141 3.41 -12.99 -1.37
C GLU A 141 2.91 -14.26 -0.71
N ASN A 142 2.46 -15.21 -1.52
CA ASN A 142 2.00 -16.52 -1.07
C ASN A 142 2.92 -17.62 -1.61
N PRO A 143 4.05 -17.92 -0.94
CA PRO A 143 4.96 -18.97 -1.39
C PRO A 143 4.28 -20.35 -1.30
N GLU A 144 4.45 -21.16 -2.34
CA GLU A 144 3.94 -22.53 -2.39
C GLU A 144 5.08 -23.54 -2.37
N SER A 145 5.03 -24.50 -1.47
CA SER A 145 6.07 -25.53 -1.33
C SER A 145 6.11 -26.53 -2.49
N GLY A 146 5.03 -26.62 -3.27
CA GLY A 146 4.88 -27.63 -4.30
C GLY A 146 4.79 -29.06 -3.74
N GLY A 147 4.84 -30.03 -4.63
CA GLY A 147 4.86 -31.44 -4.31
C GLY A 147 6.22 -32.09 -4.58
N LEU A 148 6.46 -33.21 -3.92
CA LEU A 148 7.59 -34.12 -4.19
C LEU A 148 7.07 -35.49 -4.56
N THR A 149 7.68 -36.07 -5.56
CA THR A 149 7.45 -37.50 -5.92
C THR A 149 8.72 -38.28 -5.64
N ALA A 150 8.59 -39.36 -4.87
CA ALA A 150 9.73 -40.27 -4.63
C ALA A 150 10.20 -40.88 -5.95
N VAL A 151 11.50 -40.91 -6.16
CA VAL A 151 12.09 -41.58 -7.35
C VAL A 151 11.84 -43.08 -7.31
N GLU A 152 11.90 -43.66 -6.11
CA GLU A 152 11.62 -45.07 -5.87
C GLU A 152 10.62 -45.22 -4.71
N ALA A 153 9.56 -46.01 -4.89
CA ALA A 153 8.56 -46.26 -3.85
C ALA A 153 9.09 -47.13 -2.69
N GLN A 154 10.14 -47.91 -2.94
CA GLN A 154 10.80 -48.75 -1.96
C GLN A 154 12.31 -48.71 -2.17
N VAL A 155 13.06 -48.57 -1.10
CA VAL A 155 14.52 -48.53 -1.11
C VAL A 155 15.05 -49.60 -0.16
N CYS A 156 15.97 -50.42 -0.63
CA CYS A 156 16.63 -51.44 0.20
C CYS A 156 17.78 -50.81 1.00
N ILE A 157 17.89 -51.21 2.27
CA ILE A 157 19.09 -50.91 3.08
C ILE A 157 20.20 -51.86 2.69
N VAL A 158 21.33 -51.32 2.22
CA VAL A 158 22.53 -52.10 1.90
C VAL A 158 23.66 -51.62 2.80
N ALA A 159 24.30 -52.54 3.50
CA ALA A 159 25.38 -52.22 4.44
C ALA A 159 25.03 -51.18 5.51
N GLY A 160 23.77 -51.14 5.96
CA GLY A 160 23.30 -50.22 7.01
C GLY A 160 22.92 -48.81 6.53
N SER A 161 22.90 -48.55 5.22
CA SER A 161 22.50 -47.26 4.66
C SER A 161 21.56 -47.42 3.46
N ALA A 162 20.75 -46.41 3.21
CA ALA A 162 19.91 -46.28 2.03
C ALA A 162 19.94 -44.81 1.53
N ILE A 163 19.90 -44.66 0.23
CA ILE A 163 19.76 -43.32 -0.38
C ILE A 163 18.29 -43.13 -0.77
N ILE A 164 17.69 -42.09 -0.26
CA ILE A 164 16.31 -41.70 -0.59
C ILE A 164 16.40 -40.47 -1.47
N SER A 165 15.67 -40.44 -2.56
CA SER A 165 15.61 -39.31 -3.47
C SER A 165 14.19 -39.03 -3.92
N ALA A 166 13.89 -37.76 -4.16
CA ALA A 166 12.63 -37.28 -4.68
C ALA A 166 12.86 -36.22 -5.75
N THR A 167 11.91 -36.08 -6.64
CA THR A 167 11.87 -35.01 -7.67
C THR A 167 10.70 -34.09 -7.42
N PRO A 168 10.85 -32.76 -7.65
CA PRO A 168 9.73 -31.85 -7.61
C PRO A 168 8.65 -32.27 -8.61
N SER A 169 7.39 -32.30 -8.17
CA SER A 169 6.23 -32.69 -8.98
C SER A 169 5.35 -31.55 -9.45
N GLY A 170 5.78 -30.29 -9.24
CA GLY A 170 5.09 -29.07 -9.65
C GLY A 170 4.41 -28.33 -8.49
N GLY A 171 3.81 -27.18 -8.80
CA GLY A 171 3.15 -26.33 -7.80
C GLY A 171 4.11 -25.54 -6.89
N LEU A 172 5.42 -25.59 -7.15
CA LEU A 172 6.41 -24.83 -6.38
C LEU A 172 6.41 -23.38 -6.88
N TYR A 173 6.07 -22.45 -6.00
CA TYR A 173 6.26 -21.01 -6.22
C TYR A 173 7.17 -20.44 -5.13
N VAL A 174 8.31 -19.93 -5.57
CA VAL A 174 9.35 -19.36 -4.68
C VAL A 174 9.54 -17.90 -5.08
N PRO A 175 9.02 -16.95 -4.31
CA PRO A 175 9.25 -15.55 -4.55
C PRO A 175 10.75 -15.19 -4.54
N ASN A 176 11.11 -14.10 -5.22
CA ASN A 176 12.47 -13.55 -5.18
C ASN A 176 12.88 -13.28 -3.74
N SER A 177 13.99 -13.66 -3.25
CA SER A 177 14.48 -13.55 -1.87
C SER A 177 14.17 -14.76 -0.95
N TYR A 178 13.36 -15.71 -1.39
CA TYR A 178 13.07 -16.93 -0.62
C TYR A 178 13.99 -18.07 -1.06
N SER A 179 14.19 -19.02 -0.16
CA SER A 179 14.98 -20.22 -0.43
C SER A 179 14.15 -21.48 -0.23
N VAL A 180 14.42 -22.50 -1.03
CA VAL A 180 13.81 -23.83 -0.86
C VAL A 180 14.67 -24.67 0.07
N LEU A 181 14.05 -25.24 1.08
CA LEU A 181 14.69 -26.23 1.96
C LEU A 181 13.90 -27.53 1.86
N TYR A 182 14.60 -28.61 1.53
CA TYR A 182 14.03 -29.94 1.57
C TYR A 182 14.36 -30.59 2.92
N VAL A 183 13.33 -31.09 3.58
CA VAL A 183 13.44 -31.72 4.90
C VAL A 183 13.07 -33.20 4.77
N LEU A 184 13.88 -34.08 5.36
CA LEU A 184 13.67 -35.53 5.39
C LEU A 184 13.18 -35.93 6.78
#